data_2bf2713cba0d4ac3b0a94eea81eec7bd
#
_entry.id   2bf2713cba0d4ac3b0a94eea81eec7bd
#
_cell.length_a   1.000
_cell.length_b   1.000
_cell.length_c   1.000
_cell.angle_alpha   90.00
_cell.angle_beta   90.00
_cell.angle_gamma   90.00
#
_symmetry.space_group_name_H-M   'P 1'
#
loop_
_entity.id
_entity.type
_entity.pdbx_description
1 polymer ?
#
loop_
_entity_poly.entity_id
_entity_poly.type
_entity_poly.pdbx_seq_one_letter_code
_entity_poly.pdbx_strand_id
1 'polypeptide(L)'
;MTDFKSKERRNRQRIRFEGPATVTTGQHSIAASTKDISDRGLFFFTDARFELGSEIDMVIMLPEEVGLPLSGMVCCHGRIVRSDSGSGQYGVAAEIDRFAPVPQI
;
A
#
# COMPACT_ATOMS: atom_id res chain seq x y z
N MET A 1 -8.50 29.27 9.91
CA MET A 1 -8.12 28.04 10.42
C MET A 1 -8.51 26.83 9.72
N THR A 2 -9.24 26.99 8.70
CA THR A 2 -9.45 25.90 7.78
C THR A 2 -8.15 25.45 7.21
N ASP A 3 -7.19 26.32 7.13
CA ASP A 3 -5.89 25.94 6.65
C ASP A 3 -5.26 24.85 7.44
N PHE A 4 -5.59 24.83 8.69
CA PHE A 4 -5.00 23.85 9.57
C PHE A 4 -5.35 22.46 9.13
N LYS A 5 -6.58 22.21 8.81
CA LYS A 5 -6.98 20.91 8.36
C LYS A 5 -6.38 20.55 7.02
N SER A 6 -6.28 21.52 6.15
CA SER A 6 -5.66 21.26 4.86
C SER A 6 -4.22 20.88 5.04
N LYS A 7 -3.54 21.53 5.96
CA LYS A 7 -2.16 21.20 6.22
C LYS A 7 -2.02 19.80 6.75
N GLU A 8 -2.89 19.41 7.61
CA GLU A 8 -2.83 18.07 8.14
C GLU A 8 -2.94 17.05 7.04
N ARG A 9 -3.86 17.27 6.14
CA ARG A 9 -4.01 16.33 5.05
C ARG A 9 -2.78 16.31 4.17
N ARG A 10 -2.21 17.45 3.92
CA ARG A 10 -1.02 17.51 3.10
C ARG A 10 0.18 16.89 3.78
N ASN A 11 0.16 16.87 5.09
CA ASN A 11 1.26 16.28 5.82
C ASN A 11 1.28 14.77 5.76
N ARG A 12 0.25 14.17 5.21
CA ARG A 12 0.30 12.75 4.94
C ARG A 12 1.10 12.56 3.69
N GLN A 13 2.37 12.67 3.81
CA GLN A 13 3.25 12.59 2.68
C GLN A 13 3.28 11.19 2.13
N ARG A 14 3.25 11.12 0.82
CA ARG A 14 3.51 9.87 0.15
C ARG A 14 4.99 9.77 -0.07
N ILE A 15 5.55 8.72 0.40
CA ILE A 15 6.98 8.48 0.31
C ILE A 15 7.20 7.45 -0.78
N ARG A 16 8.09 7.78 -1.70
CA ARG A 16 8.42 6.85 -2.75
C ARG A 16 9.07 5.63 -2.13
N PHE A 17 8.55 4.49 -2.48
CA PHE A 17 9.04 3.24 -1.92
C PHE A 17 8.81 2.16 -2.96
N GLU A 18 9.84 1.82 -3.69
CA GLU A 18 9.73 0.85 -4.77
C GLU A 18 10.36 -0.45 -4.33
N GLY A 19 9.58 -1.48 -4.36
CA GLY A 19 10.06 -2.78 -3.96
C GLY A 19 9.01 -3.84 -4.21
N PRO A 20 9.40 -5.10 -4.06
CA PRO A 20 8.46 -6.18 -4.29
C PRO A 20 7.45 -6.29 -3.17
N ALA A 21 6.28 -6.78 -3.52
CA ALA A 21 5.22 -7.00 -2.56
C ALA A 21 4.42 -8.21 -2.99
N THR A 22 3.76 -8.83 -2.04
CA THR A 22 2.83 -9.91 -2.31
C THR A 22 1.46 -9.46 -1.85
N VAL A 23 0.50 -9.49 -2.76
CA VAL A 23 -0.88 -9.10 -2.48
C VAL A 23 -1.71 -10.36 -2.40
N THR A 24 -2.45 -10.52 -1.33
CA THR A 24 -3.31 -11.67 -1.14
C THR A 24 -4.76 -11.21 -1.09
N THR A 25 -5.59 -11.83 -1.88
CA THR A 25 -7.02 -11.58 -1.85
C THR A 25 -7.71 -12.94 -1.94
N GLY A 26 -8.54 -13.25 -0.96
CA GLY A 26 -9.14 -14.57 -0.88
C GLY A 26 -8.05 -15.61 -0.75
N GLN A 27 -7.96 -16.51 -1.73
CA GLN A 27 -6.97 -17.58 -1.70
C GLN A 27 -5.87 -17.38 -2.72
N HIS A 28 -5.80 -16.19 -3.32
CA HIS A 28 -4.82 -15.94 -4.36
C HIS A 28 -3.76 -14.99 -3.87
N SER A 29 -2.53 -15.29 -4.24
CA SER A 29 -1.40 -14.40 -3.96
C SER A 29 -0.82 -13.94 -5.28
N ILE A 30 -0.57 -12.66 -5.39
CA ILE A 30 -0.17 -12.03 -6.63
C ILE A 30 1.03 -11.16 -6.36
N ALA A 31 2.00 -11.20 -7.26
CA ALA A 31 3.16 -10.35 -7.14
C ALA A 31 2.82 -8.92 -7.54
N ALA A 32 3.44 -7.98 -6.87
CA ALA A 32 3.23 -6.57 -7.15
C ALA A 32 4.52 -5.81 -6.89
N SER A 33 4.57 -4.57 -7.38
CA SER A 33 5.67 -3.66 -7.09
C SER A 33 5.10 -2.40 -6.50
N THR A 34 5.60 -2.03 -5.33
CA THR A 34 5.13 -0.81 -4.71
C THR A 34 5.70 0.41 -5.42
N LYS A 35 4.97 1.51 -5.36
CA LYS A 35 5.43 2.77 -5.89
C LYS A 35 5.61 3.80 -4.79
N ASP A 36 4.61 3.98 -3.98
CA ASP A 36 4.71 4.91 -2.87
C ASP A 36 3.81 4.45 -1.74
N ILE A 37 4.06 4.96 -0.56
CA ILE A 37 3.37 4.57 0.65
C ILE A 37 3.18 5.79 1.53
N SER A 38 2.10 5.78 2.28
CA SER A 38 1.87 6.76 3.33
C SER A 38 1.31 6.02 4.52
N ASP A 39 0.98 6.73 5.58
CA ASP A 39 0.44 6.09 6.77
C ASP A 39 -0.95 5.50 6.56
N ARG A 40 -1.61 5.87 5.47
CA ARG A 40 -2.96 5.38 5.21
C ARG A 40 -3.17 4.78 3.85
N GLY A 41 -2.17 4.75 3.04
CA GLY A 41 -2.37 4.26 1.69
C GLY A 41 -1.12 3.74 1.05
N LEU A 42 -1.32 2.98 0.00
CA LEU A 42 -0.25 2.34 -0.72
C LEU A 42 -0.63 2.32 -2.20
N PHE A 43 0.31 2.69 -3.04
CA PHE A 43 0.11 2.59 -4.47
C PHE A 43 1.09 1.55 -5.02
N PHE A 44 0.59 0.65 -5.85
CA PHE A 44 1.42 -0.41 -6.39
C PHE A 44 1.00 -0.76 -7.81
N PHE A 45 1.88 -1.46 -8.50
CA PHE A 45 1.63 -1.95 -9.84
C PHE A 45 1.54 -3.46 -9.82
N THR A 46 0.67 -4.01 -10.62
CA THR A 46 0.48 -5.45 -10.70
C THR A 46 -0.08 -5.81 -12.07
N ASP A 47 0.07 -7.06 -12.44
CA ASP A 47 -0.52 -7.56 -13.67
C ASP A 47 -1.97 -7.96 -13.49
N ALA A 48 -2.44 -8.06 -12.28
CA ALA A 48 -3.79 -8.54 -12.01
C ALA A 48 -4.74 -7.38 -11.86
N ARG A 49 -5.97 -7.60 -12.25
CA ARG A 49 -7.02 -6.63 -12.10
C ARG A 49 -7.73 -6.85 -10.77
N PHE A 50 -7.94 -5.77 -10.03
CA PHE A 50 -8.65 -5.81 -8.77
C PHE A 50 -9.94 -5.02 -8.89
N GLU A 51 -10.98 -5.49 -8.23
CA GLU A 51 -12.23 -4.75 -8.18
C GLU A 51 -12.18 -3.74 -7.05
N LEU A 52 -12.80 -2.60 -7.27
CA LEU A 52 -12.90 -1.58 -6.24
C LEU A 52 -13.64 -2.15 -5.04
N GLY A 53 -13.16 -1.82 -3.85
CA GLY A 53 -13.75 -2.29 -2.62
C GLY A 53 -13.25 -3.62 -2.15
N SER A 54 -12.41 -4.30 -2.95
CA SER A 54 -11.86 -5.59 -2.54
C SER A 54 -10.95 -5.41 -1.35
N GLU A 55 -11.04 -6.32 -0.40
CA GLU A 55 -10.13 -6.33 0.74
C GLU A 55 -8.89 -7.12 0.36
N ILE A 56 -7.76 -6.61 0.76
CA ILE A 56 -6.49 -7.26 0.46
C ILE A 56 -5.60 -7.24 1.67
N ASP A 57 -4.68 -8.20 1.67
CA ASP A 57 -3.55 -8.19 2.57
C ASP A 57 -2.30 -8.11 1.73
N MET A 58 -1.32 -7.37 2.20
CA MET A 58 -0.06 -7.24 1.49
C MET A 58 1.08 -7.46 2.45
N VAL A 59 2.12 -8.11 1.94
CA VAL A 59 3.37 -8.24 2.69
C VAL A 59 4.41 -7.44 1.93
N ILE A 60 5.06 -6.53 2.61
CA ILE A 60 6.09 -5.68 2.03
C ILE A 60 7.30 -5.67 2.96
N MET A 61 8.45 -5.37 2.37
CA MET A 61 9.66 -5.13 3.15
C MET A 61 9.83 -3.63 3.24
N LEU A 62 9.64 -3.08 4.43
CA LEU A 62 9.60 -1.66 4.64
C LEU A 62 10.93 -1.17 5.21
N PRO A 63 11.70 -0.39 4.46
CA PRO A 63 12.99 0.07 4.99
C PRO A 63 12.79 1.15 6.04
N GLU A 64 13.78 1.26 6.90
CA GLU A 64 13.73 2.25 7.95
C GLU A 64 13.70 3.66 7.41
N GLU A 65 14.30 3.86 6.26
CA GLU A 65 14.38 5.18 5.65
C GLU A 65 13.02 5.77 5.32
N VAL A 66 12.01 4.93 5.23
CA VAL A 66 10.68 5.42 4.95
C VAL A 66 10.14 6.28 6.10
N GLY A 67 10.60 6.03 7.31
CA GLY A 67 10.22 6.87 8.43
C GLY A 67 8.87 6.57 9.04
N LEU A 68 8.29 5.44 8.70
CA LEU A 68 7.06 5.01 9.34
C LEU A 68 7.38 4.29 10.63
N PRO A 69 6.39 4.12 11.50
CA PRO A 69 6.65 3.51 12.80
C PRO A 69 7.12 2.07 12.74
N LEU A 70 6.85 1.38 11.63
CA LEU A 70 7.26 0.00 11.47
C LEU A 70 8.31 -0.09 10.38
N SER A 71 9.18 -1.07 10.49
CA SER A 71 10.14 -1.38 9.44
C SER A 71 10.33 -2.87 9.38
N GLY A 72 11.01 -3.35 8.36
CA GLY A 72 11.18 -4.77 8.13
C GLY A 72 10.00 -5.36 7.40
N MET A 73 9.74 -6.63 7.64
CA MET A 73 8.64 -7.32 6.98
C MET A 73 7.33 -6.92 7.65
N VAL A 74 6.44 -6.32 6.88
CA VAL A 74 5.22 -5.76 7.40
C VAL A 74 4.04 -6.27 6.60
N CYS A 75 2.99 -6.61 7.32
CA CYS A 75 1.72 -7.00 6.70
C CYS A 75 0.76 -5.82 6.79
N CYS A 76 0.15 -5.48 5.68
CA CYS A 76 -0.84 -4.41 5.61
C CYS A 76 -2.18 -4.99 5.25
N HIS A 77 -3.24 -4.47 5.83
CA HIS A 77 -4.59 -4.84 5.46
C HIS A 77 -5.29 -3.59 4.94
N GLY A 78 -6.01 -3.74 3.86
CA GLY A 78 -6.68 -2.59 3.31
C GLY A 78 -7.71 -2.95 2.27
N ARG A 79 -8.11 -1.94 1.52
CA ARG A 79 -9.18 -2.05 0.54
C ARG A 79 -8.79 -1.28 -0.71
N ILE A 80 -9.10 -1.84 -1.85
CA ILE A 80 -8.81 -1.22 -3.14
C ILE A 80 -9.75 -0.03 -3.34
N VAL A 81 -9.19 1.14 -3.56
CA VAL A 81 -9.99 2.33 -3.79
C VAL A 81 -9.84 2.88 -5.20
N ARG A 82 -8.84 2.42 -5.93
CA ARG A 82 -8.66 2.86 -7.31
C ARG A 82 -7.86 1.82 -8.07
N SER A 83 -8.20 1.63 -9.32
CA SER A 83 -7.49 0.71 -10.18
C SER A 83 -7.52 1.25 -11.59
N ASP A 84 -6.36 1.61 -12.10
CA ASP A 84 -6.22 2.19 -13.43
C ASP A 84 -5.41 1.27 -14.31
N SER A 85 -5.87 1.03 -15.52
CA SER A 85 -5.07 0.24 -16.44
C SER A 85 -4.04 1.14 -17.10
N GLY A 86 -2.86 0.61 -17.25
CA GLY A 86 -1.78 1.32 -17.93
C GLY A 86 -1.21 0.44 -19.02
N SER A 87 -0.01 0.71 -19.44
CA SER A 87 0.63 -0.09 -20.46
C SER A 87 1.13 -1.38 -19.85
N GLY A 88 0.36 -2.42 -19.97
CA GLY A 88 0.76 -3.75 -19.55
C GLY A 88 0.57 -4.04 -18.08
N GLN A 89 0.17 -3.06 -17.30
CA GLN A 89 0.00 -3.27 -15.87
C GLN A 89 -1.14 -2.42 -15.36
N TYR A 90 -1.58 -2.73 -14.17
CA TYR A 90 -2.58 -1.93 -13.46
C TYR A 90 -1.91 -1.15 -12.36
N GLY A 91 -2.23 0.13 -12.24
CA GLY A 91 -1.83 0.93 -11.09
C GLY A 91 -2.96 0.91 -10.09
N VAL A 92 -2.69 0.46 -8.89
CA VAL A 92 -3.72 0.21 -7.90
C VAL A 92 -3.43 1.00 -6.65
N ALA A 93 -4.44 1.69 -6.16
CA ALA A 93 -4.35 2.40 -4.89
C ALA A 93 -5.19 1.68 -3.87
N ALA A 94 -4.62 1.43 -2.71
CA ALA A 94 -5.30 0.80 -1.60
C ALA A 94 -5.27 1.71 -0.40
N GLU A 95 -6.39 1.76 0.29
CA GLU A 95 -6.48 2.46 1.56
C GLU A 95 -6.16 1.44 2.64
N ILE A 96 -5.17 1.72 3.47
CA ILE A 96 -4.68 0.78 4.45
C ILE A 96 -5.25 1.14 5.81
N ASP A 97 -5.84 0.16 6.47
CA ASP A 97 -6.39 0.38 7.78
C ASP A 97 -5.58 -0.29 8.88
N ARG A 98 -4.59 -1.08 8.54
CA ARG A 98 -3.79 -1.74 9.55
C ARG A 98 -2.44 -2.13 9.00
N PHE A 99 -1.40 -1.77 9.74
CA PHE A 99 -0.04 -2.23 9.52
C PHE A 99 0.37 -3.06 10.71
N ALA A 100 1.02 -4.17 10.49
CA ALA A 100 1.50 -5.00 11.59
C ALA A 100 2.77 -5.72 11.16
N PRO A 101 3.69 -5.94 12.09
CA PRO A 101 4.87 -6.71 11.74
C PRO A 101 4.46 -8.15 11.46
N VAL A 102 5.17 -8.77 10.52
CA VAL A 102 4.92 -10.17 10.23
C VAL A 102 5.53 -10.97 11.38
N PRO A 103 4.76 -11.89 11.96
CA PRO A 103 5.31 -12.68 13.06
C PRO A 103 6.51 -13.48 12.61
N GLN A 104 7.50 -13.52 13.48
CA GLN A 104 8.71 -14.30 13.22
C GLN A 104 8.71 -15.46 14.16
N ILE A 105 8.89 -16.64 13.64
CA ILE A 105 8.85 -17.86 14.43
C ILE A 105 10.22 -18.43 14.63
#